data_b733c2c91d54d7136ad61505a8826b35
#
_entry.id   b733c2c91d54d7136ad61505a8826b35
#
_cell.length_a   1.000
_cell.length_b   1.000
_cell.length_c   1.000
_cell.angle_alpha   90.00
_cell.angle_beta   90.00
_cell.angle_gamma   90.00
#
_symmetry.space_group_name_H-M   'P 1'
#
loop_
_entity.id
_entity.type
_entity.pdbx_description
1 polymer ?
#
loop_
_entity_poly.entity_id
_entity_poly.type
_entity_poly.pdbx_seq_one_letter_code
_entity_poly.pdbx_strand_id
1 'polypeptide(L)'
;MHRKGGHKGNLLPLLLVFLVGLAIFLYPTLNSYFTGKRMGSSIEFFFGTAPTGTAPDDLLPTEPIAETEPPTPYPEVLELLEQYNRDIYEDGQVRLNSLAATEQAGVLFCVSGQQGDMFGVISIPGIELEMPLYLGATEAHMAEGAAQLGQTSIPIGGENTNAVIAGHRGYNGAPYFRYVPELQIGDSVNITNLWGTPHYRVVETKIIQPNDIDAIKIQPGRDLITLLTCHPYASGGKQRFLVICERMEEENGR
;
A
#
# COMPACT_ATOMS: atom_id res chain seq x y z
N MET A 1 47.65 2.03 61.74
CA MET A 1 47.49 1.32 60.45
C MET A 1 46.01 1.29 60.09
N HIS A 2 45.51 2.20 59.25
CA HIS A 2 44.13 2.23 58.78
C HIS A 2 44.08 1.58 57.40
N ARG A 3 43.50 0.39 57.28
CA ARG A 3 43.18 -0.25 56.02
C ARG A 3 41.95 0.46 55.41
N LYS A 4 42.11 1.22 54.31
CA LYS A 4 41.04 1.69 53.44
C LYS A 4 40.47 0.47 52.71
N GLY A 5 39.29 0.04 53.09
CA GLY A 5 38.48 -0.91 52.35
C GLY A 5 37.96 -0.22 51.07
N GLY A 6 38.54 -0.58 49.91
CA GLY A 6 38.02 -0.14 48.64
C GLY A 6 36.67 -0.79 48.37
N HIS A 7 35.60 0.01 48.34
CA HIS A 7 34.29 -0.42 47.82
C HIS A 7 34.46 -0.74 46.33
N LYS A 8 34.54 -2.01 45.99
CA LYS A 8 34.36 -2.48 44.59
C LYS A 8 32.87 -2.29 44.30
N GLY A 9 32.51 -1.13 43.79
CA GLY A 9 31.15 -0.88 43.30
C GLY A 9 30.78 -1.97 42.30
N ASN A 10 29.65 -2.65 42.52
CA ASN A 10 29.10 -3.63 41.60
C ASN A 10 28.76 -2.91 40.27
N LEU A 11 29.60 -3.09 39.25
CA LEU A 11 29.39 -2.53 37.91
C LEU A 11 28.19 -3.16 37.18
N LEU A 12 27.72 -4.30 37.69
CA LEU A 12 26.62 -5.07 37.08
C LEU A 12 25.31 -4.29 36.92
N PRO A 13 24.78 -3.55 37.93
CA PRO A 13 23.56 -2.76 37.76
C PRO A 13 23.75 -1.60 36.75
N LEU A 14 24.94 -0.99 36.71
CA LEU A 14 25.23 0.08 35.76
C LEU A 14 25.27 -0.46 34.31
N LEU A 15 25.86 -1.63 34.11
CA LEU A 15 25.88 -2.32 32.82
C LEU A 15 24.46 -2.68 32.37
N LEU A 16 23.61 -3.15 33.28
CA LEU A 16 22.24 -3.53 32.99
C LEU A 16 21.41 -2.32 32.55
N VAL A 17 21.51 -1.18 33.25
CA VAL A 17 20.86 0.07 32.86
C VAL A 17 21.35 0.55 31.50
N PHE A 18 22.66 0.47 31.23
CA PHE A 18 23.22 0.83 29.94
C PHE A 18 22.68 -0.07 28.80
N LEU A 19 22.62 -1.38 29.00
CA LEU A 19 22.10 -2.34 28.00
C LEU A 19 20.62 -2.11 27.70
N VAL A 20 19.80 -1.83 28.74
CA VAL A 20 18.39 -1.48 28.57
C VAL A 20 18.25 -0.17 27.78
N GLY A 21 19.03 0.87 28.13
CA GLY A 21 19.03 2.14 27.39
C GLY A 21 19.44 1.96 25.92
N LEU A 22 20.48 1.15 25.67
CA LEU A 22 20.94 0.83 24.33
C LEU A 22 19.87 0.05 23.53
N ALA A 23 19.20 -0.92 24.16
CA ALA A 23 18.11 -1.67 23.52
C ALA A 23 16.94 -0.76 23.13
N ILE A 24 16.54 0.17 24.00
CA ILE A 24 15.49 1.16 23.71
C ILE A 24 15.93 2.09 22.58
N PHE A 25 17.18 2.52 22.57
CA PHE A 25 17.73 3.40 21.54
C PHE A 25 17.80 2.71 20.15
N LEU A 26 18.20 1.44 20.13
CA LEU A 26 18.34 0.68 18.88
C LEU A 26 16.99 0.13 18.37
N TYR A 27 15.99 0.00 19.24
CA TYR A 27 14.70 -0.60 18.91
C TYR A 27 14.04 -0.03 17.64
N PRO A 28 13.91 1.31 17.45
CA PRO A 28 13.27 1.87 16.25
C PRO A 28 14.01 1.49 14.97
N THR A 29 15.35 1.54 15.00
CA THR A 29 16.19 1.23 13.82
C THR A 29 16.10 -0.25 13.45
N LEU A 30 16.18 -1.14 14.43
CA LEU A 30 16.07 -2.57 14.21
C LEU A 30 14.67 -2.93 13.72
N ASN A 31 13.64 -2.36 14.32
CA ASN A 31 12.26 -2.64 13.92
C ASN A 31 11.96 -2.15 12.50
N SER A 32 12.44 -0.95 12.12
CA SER A 32 12.34 -0.44 10.75
C SER A 32 13.04 -1.37 9.75
N TYR A 33 14.23 -1.86 10.07
CA TYR A 33 14.97 -2.82 9.23
C TYR A 33 14.19 -4.12 9.03
N PHE A 34 13.66 -4.72 10.09
CA PHE A 34 12.88 -5.95 10.00
C PHE A 34 11.55 -5.76 9.25
N THR A 35 10.87 -4.63 9.44
CA THR A 35 9.64 -4.30 8.71
C THR A 35 9.94 -4.15 7.21
N GLY A 36 10.98 -3.41 6.83
CA GLY A 36 11.38 -3.27 5.43
C GLY A 36 11.75 -4.61 4.79
N LYS A 37 12.48 -5.46 5.50
CA LYS A 37 12.82 -6.81 5.01
C LYS A 37 11.58 -7.67 4.80
N ARG A 38 10.60 -7.61 5.71
CA ARG A 38 9.34 -8.36 5.59
C ARG A 38 8.52 -7.89 4.40
N MET A 39 8.35 -6.58 4.23
CA MET A 39 7.69 -6.01 3.05
C MET A 39 8.38 -6.43 1.76
N GLY A 40 9.70 -6.34 1.69
CA GLY A 40 10.48 -6.79 0.54
C GLY A 40 10.26 -8.27 0.22
N SER A 41 10.23 -9.16 1.23
CA SER A 41 9.93 -10.59 1.04
C SER A 41 8.53 -10.81 0.49
N SER A 42 7.53 -10.05 0.94
CA SER A 42 6.14 -10.16 0.45
C SER A 42 6.05 -9.72 -1.01
N ILE A 43 6.73 -8.64 -1.38
CA ILE A 43 6.80 -8.15 -2.76
C ILE A 43 7.51 -9.15 -3.67
N GLU A 44 8.66 -9.68 -3.25
CA GLU A 44 9.40 -10.71 -4.00
C GLU A 44 8.55 -11.97 -4.22
N PHE A 45 7.85 -12.41 -3.18
CA PHE A 45 6.93 -13.54 -3.30
C PHE A 45 5.79 -13.24 -4.28
N PHE A 46 5.18 -12.05 -4.23
CA PHE A 46 4.13 -11.64 -5.15
C PHE A 46 4.58 -11.74 -6.60
N PHE A 47 5.74 -11.18 -6.95
CA PHE A 47 6.27 -11.25 -8.31
C PHE A 47 6.71 -12.67 -8.70
N GLY A 48 7.18 -13.47 -7.75
CA GLY A 48 7.59 -14.87 -8.00
C GLY A 48 6.42 -15.83 -8.20
N THR A 49 5.22 -15.48 -7.74
CA THR A 49 4.00 -16.31 -7.86
C THR A 49 2.99 -15.77 -8.86
N ALA A 50 3.15 -14.51 -9.29
CA ALA A 50 2.32 -13.96 -10.35
C ALA A 50 2.45 -14.83 -11.62
N PRO A 51 1.34 -15.18 -12.31
CA PRO A 51 1.40 -15.96 -13.53
C PRO A 51 2.15 -15.15 -14.59
N THR A 52 3.44 -15.44 -14.73
CA THR A 52 4.22 -14.95 -15.87
C THR A 52 3.73 -15.68 -17.10
N GLY A 53 3.19 -14.96 -18.08
CA GLY A 53 2.72 -15.51 -19.34
C GLY A 53 3.85 -16.04 -20.25
N THR A 54 4.94 -16.57 -19.70
CA THR A 54 5.99 -17.27 -20.42
C THR A 54 5.67 -18.74 -20.47
N ALA A 55 5.25 -19.19 -21.64
CA ALA A 55 5.24 -20.61 -21.99
C ALA A 55 6.64 -21.22 -21.79
N PRO A 56 6.75 -22.53 -21.42
CA PRO A 56 8.04 -23.19 -21.27
C PRO A 56 8.79 -23.17 -22.62
N ASP A 57 10.03 -22.70 -22.56
CA ASP A 57 10.97 -22.59 -23.65
C ASP A 57 11.47 -24.01 -24.02
N ASP A 58 10.67 -24.73 -24.77
CA ASP A 58 11.08 -25.94 -25.47
C ASP A 58 10.09 -26.24 -26.61
N LEU A 59 10.35 -25.64 -27.77
CA LEU A 59 10.13 -26.27 -29.08
C LEU A 59 10.54 -25.29 -30.21
N LEU A 60 11.36 -25.78 -31.12
CA LEU A 60 12.00 -25.14 -32.28
C LEU A 60 11.06 -24.31 -33.18
N PRO A 61 11.61 -23.33 -33.93
CA PRO A 61 10.87 -22.29 -34.61
C PRO A 61 10.20 -22.79 -35.89
N THR A 62 8.89 -22.56 -35.98
CA THR A 62 8.22 -22.66 -37.28
C THR A 62 7.08 -21.63 -37.31
N GLU A 63 7.27 -20.62 -38.18
CA GLU A 63 6.35 -19.58 -38.62
C GLU A 63 6.08 -18.39 -37.65
N PRO A 64 5.91 -17.16 -38.17
CA PRO A 64 5.57 -16.00 -37.36
C PRO A 64 4.15 -16.16 -36.80
N ILE A 65 4.07 -16.62 -35.56
CA ILE A 65 2.84 -16.62 -34.78
C ILE A 65 2.52 -15.15 -34.57
N ALA A 66 1.35 -14.71 -34.99
CA ALA A 66 0.80 -13.42 -34.58
C ALA A 66 0.96 -13.31 -33.05
N GLU A 67 1.54 -12.22 -32.58
CA GLU A 67 1.65 -11.91 -31.15
C GLU A 67 0.22 -11.88 -30.55
N THR A 68 -0.26 -13.03 -30.10
CA THR A 68 -1.45 -13.08 -29.27
C THR A 68 -1.02 -12.61 -27.89
N GLU A 69 -1.62 -11.52 -27.41
CA GLU A 69 -1.44 -11.07 -26.03
C GLU A 69 -1.59 -12.27 -25.07
N PRO A 70 -0.76 -12.36 -24.03
CA PRO A 70 -0.87 -13.44 -23.06
C PRO A 70 -2.29 -13.43 -22.45
N PRO A 71 -2.88 -14.62 -22.20
CA PRO A 71 -4.24 -14.70 -21.66
C PRO A 71 -4.32 -13.96 -20.31
N THR A 72 -5.37 -13.16 -20.14
CA THR A 72 -5.66 -12.45 -18.88
C THR A 72 -5.70 -13.44 -17.71
N PRO A 73 -4.89 -13.26 -16.66
CA PRO A 73 -4.93 -14.13 -15.50
C PRO A 73 -6.29 -14.03 -14.80
N TYR A 74 -6.88 -15.17 -14.41
CA TYR A 74 -8.13 -15.24 -13.64
C TYR A 74 -9.22 -14.28 -14.13
N PRO A 75 -9.69 -14.39 -15.38
CA PRO A 75 -10.62 -13.43 -15.97
C PRO A 75 -11.94 -13.33 -15.21
N GLU A 76 -12.42 -14.43 -14.62
CA GLU A 76 -13.62 -14.46 -13.78
C GLU A 76 -13.47 -13.63 -12.49
N VAL A 77 -12.26 -13.57 -11.93
CA VAL A 77 -11.99 -12.74 -10.75
C VAL A 77 -11.95 -11.27 -11.14
N LEU A 78 -11.32 -10.95 -12.26
CA LEU A 78 -11.28 -9.57 -12.77
C LEU A 78 -12.70 -9.04 -13.02
N GLU A 79 -13.55 -9.83 -13.67
CA GLU A 79 -14.95 -9.47 -13.93
C GLU A 79 -15.73 -9.17 -12.63
N LEU A 80 -15.51 -9.99 -11.59
CA LEU A 80 -16.13 -9.75 -10.27
C LEU A 80 -15.66 -8.44 -9.63
N LEU A 81 -14.38 -8.10 -9.75
CA LEU A 81 -13.83 -6.85 -9.21
C LEU A 81 -14.33 -5.62 -10.00
N GLU A 82 -14.41 -5.74 -11.32
CA GLU A 82 -15.02 -4.72 -12.16
C GLU A 82 -16.51 -4.53 -11.84
N GLN A 83 -17.24 -5.62 -11.66
CA GLN A 83 -18.64 -5.55 -11.26
C GLN A 83 -18.81 -4.87 -9.90
N TYR A 84 -17.95 -5.19 -8.93
CA TYR A 84 -17.93 -4.50 -7.64
C TYR A 84 -17.73 -2.97 -7.81
N ASN A 85 -16.80 -2.56 -8.67
CA ASN A 85 -16.56 -1.13 -8.95
C ASN A 85 -17.79 -0.46 -9.59
N ARG A 86 -18.47 -1.13 -10.52
CA ARG A 86 -19.72 -0.64 -11.12
C ARG A 86 -20.82 -0.51 -10.08
N ASP A 87 -21.03 -1.54 -9.26
CA ASP A 87 -22.10 -1.59 -8.24
C ASP A 87 -21.97 -0.45 -7.23
N ILE A 88 -20.76 -0.16 -6.72
CA ILE A 88 -20.56 0.93 -5.76
C ILE A 88 -20.74 2.32 -6.38
N TYR A 89 -20.46 2.48 -7.67
CA TYR A 89 -20.75 3.72 -8.40
C TYR A 89 -22.25 3.90 -8.59
N GLU A 90 -22.95 2.85 -9.05
CA GLU A 90 -24.38 2.88 -9.33
C GLU A 90 -25.23 3.08 -8.07
N ASP A 91 -24.83 2.52 -6.93
CA ASP A 91 -25.51 2.73 -5.65
C ASP A 91 -25.13 4.07 -4.97
N GLY A 92 -24.30 4.90 -5.62
CA GLY A 92 -23.88 6.21 -5.13
C GLY A 92 -23.01 6.16 -3.87
N GLN A 93 -22.32 5.05 -3.65
CA GLN A 93 -21.44 4.82 -2.48
C GLN A 93 -22.16 5.03 -1.14
N VAL A 94 -23.44 4.65 -1.05
CA VAL A 94 -24.27 4.85 0.17
C VAL A 94 -23.72 4.15 1.41
N ARG A 95 -22.87 3.13 1.24
CA ARG A 95 -22.22 2.40 2.33
C ARG A 95 -20.94 3.04 2.83
N LEU A 96 -20.41 4.01 2.08
CA LEU A 96 -19.20 4.75 2.49
C LEU A 96 -19.59 5.76 3.57
N ASN A 97 -19.43 5.38 4.84
CA ASN A 97 -19.88 6.15 5.98
C ASN A 97 -18.76 6.54 6.98
N SER A 98 -17.53 6.08 6.74
CA SER A 98 -16.41 6.34 7.62
C SER A 98 -15.07 6.26 6.89
N LEU A 99 -14.13 7.11 7.27
CA LEU A 99 -12.70 7.00 6.91
C LEU A 99 -11.92 6.13 7.92
N ALA A 100 -12.59 5.58 8.93
CA ALA A 100 -11.96 4.71 9.91
C ALA A 100 -11.71 3.33 9.27
N ALA A 101 -10.44 2.96 9.18
CA ALA A 101 -9.98 1.73 8.58
C ALA A 101 -10.49 0.45 9.26
N THR A 102 -10.90 0.52 10.51
CA THR A 102 -10.99 -0.64 11.42
C THR A 102 -12.25 -1.48 11.32
N GLU A 103 -13.29 -1.07 10.59
CA GLU A 103 -14.60 -1.74 10.63
C GLU A 103 -15.07 -2.30 9.27
N GLN A 104 -14.23 -2.23 8.24
CA GLN A 104 -14.66 -2.61 6.91
C GLN A 104 -14.14 -4.01 6.59
N ALA A 105 -15.07 -4.95 6.52
CA ALA A 105 -14.81 -6.27 5.96
C ALA A 105 -14.24 -6.08 4.54
N GLY A 106 -12.96 -6.39 4.36
CA GLY A 106 -12.34 -6.39 3.05
C GLY A 106 -13.02 -7.43 2.16
N VAL A 107 -13.02 -7.19 0.87
CA VAL A 107 -13.27 -8.25 -0.11
C VAL A 107 -12.21 -9.31 0.14
N LEU A 108 -12.63 -10.54 0.44
CA LEU A 108 -11.72 -11.65 0.65
C LEU A 108 -11.11 -11.99 -0.71
N PHE A 109 -9.91 -11.46 -0.95
CA PHE A 109 -9.18 -11.73 -2.18
C PHE A 109 -8.28 -12.93 -1.95
N CYS A 110 -8.74 -14.09 -2.40
CA CYS A 110 -7.99 -15.34 -2.36
C CYS A 110 -7.79 -15.84 -3.79
N VAL A 111 -6.64 -15.55 -4.38
CA VAL A 111 -6.20 -16.24 -5.58
C VAL A 111 -5.26 -17.37 -5.16
N SER A 112 -5.52 -18.58 -5.67
CA SER A 112 -4.73 -19.77 -5.33
C SER A 112 -3.23 -19.53 -5.57
N GLY A 113 -2.42 -19.71 -4.51
CA GLY A 113 -0.98 -19.53 -4.55
C GLY A 113 -0.46 -18.19 -4.03
N GLN A 114 -1.32 -17.22 -3.73
CA GLN A 114 -0.91 -15.98 -3.09
C GLN A 114 -0.75 -16.17 -1.57
N GLN A 115 0.33 -15.65 -1.02
CA GLN A 115 0.54 -15.68 0.43
C GLN A 115 -0.20 -14.52 1.08
N GLY A 116 -1.24 -14.82 1.86
CA GLY A 116 -2.08 -13.83 2.52
C GLY A 116 -2.99 -13.09 1.53
N ASP A 117 -3.60 -12.02 1.98
CA ASP A 117 -4.59 -11.25 1.22
C ASP A 117 -3.93 -10.10 0.42
N MET A 118 -2.66 -10.24 0.02
CA MET A 118 -1.93 -9.23 -0.74
C MET A 118 -2.50 -9.11 -2.16
N PHE A 119 -3.01 -7.93 -2.49
CA PHE A 119 -3.60 -7.63 -3.79
C PHE A 119 -2.56 -7.25 -4.84
N GLY A 120 -1.51 -6.54 -4.43
CA GLY A 120 -0.51 -6.01 -5.34
C GLY A 120 0.55 -5.19 -4.62
N VAL A 121 1.21 -4.34 -5.38
CA VAL A 121 2.28 -3.46 -4.93
C VAL A 121 1.95 -2.01 -5.30
N ILE A 122 2.09 -1.09 -4.36
CA ILE A 122 2.11 0.35 -4.63
C ILE A 122 3.56 0.83 -4.72
N SER A 123 3.88 1.55 -5.79
CA SER A 123 5.20 2.17 -6.01
C SER A 123 5.05 3.66 -6.27
N ILE A 124 5.80 4.48 -5.54
CA ILE A 124 5.81 5.95 -5.65
C ILE A 124 7.28 6.40 -5.77
N PRO A 125 7.83 6.46 -6.99
CA PRO A 125 9.25 6.74 -7.20
C PRO A 125 9.72 8.07 -6.61
N GLY A 126 8.88 9.11 -6.65
CA GLY A 126 9.20 10.45 -6.14
C GLY A 126 9.57 10.52 -4.65
N ILE A 127 9.19 9.51 -3.88
CA ILE A 127 9.51 9.39 -2.45
C ILE A 127 10.17 8.05 -2.11
N GLU A 128 10.69 7.35 -3.11
CA GLU A 128 11.37 6.03 -2.98
C GLU A 128 10.53 5.03 -2.18
N LEU A 129 9.21 5.03 -2.39
CA LEU A 129 8.28 4.14 -1.70
C LEU A 129 7.91 2.95 -2.60
N GLU A 130 8.07 1.75 -2.06
CA GLU A 130 7.51 0.53 -2.58
C GLU A 130 6.99 -0.31 -1.41
N MET A 131 5.72 -0.74 -1.47
CA MET A 131 5.15 -1.51 -0.38
C MET A 131 3.97 -2.39 -0.83
N PRO A 132 3.69 -3.48 -0.08
CA PRO A 132 2.52 -4.31 -0.30
C PRO A 132 1.23 -3.51 -0.24
N LEU A 133 0.27 -3.87 -1.11
CA LEU A 133 -1.08 -3.32 -1.14
C LEU A 133 -2.09 -4.44 -0.85
N TYR A 134 -2.98 -4.18 0.09
CA TYR A 134 -4.02 -5.10 0.52
C TYR A 134 -5.41 -4.55 0.22
N LEU A 135 -6.41 -5.45 0.07
CA LEU A 135 -7.81 -5.04 0.02
C LEU A 135 -8.44 -5.05 1.42
N GLY A 136 -9.12 -3.96 1.76
CA GLY A 136 -9.68 -3.75 3.09
C GLY A 136 -8.64 -3.26 4.10
N ALA A 137 -8.82 -2.02 4.58
CA ALA A 137 -7.89 -1.37 5.49
C ALA A 137 -8.09 -1.86 6.94
N THR A 138 -7.91 -3.16 7.18
CA THR A 138 -7.91 -3.74 8.52
C THR A 138 -6.66 -3.34 9.29
N GLU A 139 -6.67 -3.46 10.61
CA GLU A 139 -5.49 -3.20 11.44
C GLU A 139 -4.30 -4.11 11.03
N ALA A 140 -4.58 -5.37 10.72
CA ALA A 140 -3.58 -6.32 10.26
C ALA A 140 -2.94 -5.91 8.92
N HIS A 141 -3.74 -5.57 7.91
CA HIS A 141 -3.25 -5.12 6.61
C HIS A 141 -2.47 -3.82 6.72
N MET A 142 -2.97 -2.85 7.49
CA MET A 142 -2.29 -1.58 7.74
C MET A 142 -0.95 -1.74 8.46
N ALA A 143 -0.78 -2.80 9.25
CA ALA A 143 0.50 -3.12 9.91
C ALA A 143 1.52 -3.75 8.94
N GLU A 144 1.08 -4.34 7.82
CA GLU A 144 1.92 -5.00 6.84
C GLU A 144 2.23 -4.13 5.61
N GLY A 145 1.36 -3.13 5.29
CA GLY A 145 1.52 -2.30 4.12
C GLY A 145 0.51 -1.18 3.98
N ALA A 146 0.24 -0.79 2.75
CA ALA A 146 -0.88 0.05 2.38
C ALA A 146 -2.13 -0.80 2.18
N ALA A 147 -3.31 -0.23 2.41
CA ALA A 147 -4.55 -0.97 2.24
C ALA A 147 -5.65 -0.12 1.62
N GLN A 148 -6.39 -0.70 0.68
CA GLN A 148 -7.56 -0.09 0.08
C GLN A 148 -8.65 0.06 1.16
N LEU A 149 -9.23 1.25 1.26
CA LEU A 149 -10.35 1.53 2.16
C LEU A 149 -11.60 0.84 1.60
N GLY A 150 -12.19 -0.05 2.36
CA GLY A 150 -13.40 -0.75 1.95
C GLY A 150 -14.51 0.24 1.55
N GLN A 151 -15.50 -0.21 0.76
CA GLN A 151 -16.55 0.64 0.20
C GLN A 151 -16.04 1.76 -0.74
N THR A 152 -14.77 1.72 -1.13
CA THR A 152 -14.21 2.48 -2.25
C THR A 152 -13.84 1.53 -3.39
N SER A 153 -13.49 2.05 -4.56
CA SER A 153 -13.16 1.19 -5.70
C SER A 153 -11.98 0.27 -5.42
N ILE A 154 -11.97 -0.89 -6.05
CA ILE A 154 -10.79 -1.77 -6.12
C ILE A 154 -9.79 -1.14 -7.09
N PRO A 155 -8.48 -1.14 -6.79
CA PRO A 155 -7.47 -0.45 -7.60
C PRO A 155 -7.03 -1.26 -8.84
N ILE A 156 -8.00 -1.59 -9.69
CA ILE A 156 -7.82 -2.21 -11.02
C ILE A 156 -7.93 -1.17 -12.15
N GLY A 157 -8.30 0.06 -11.81
CA GLY A 157 -8.60 1.13 -12.75
C GLY A 157 -10.03 1.07 -13.29
N GLY A 158 -10.32 1.93 -14.24
CA GLY A 158 -11.62 2.03 -14.91
C GLY A 158 -12.30 3.38 -14.68
N GLU A 159 -13.11 3.78 -15.65
CA GLU A 159 -13.90 5.01 -15.55
C GLU A 159 -14.89 4.93 -14.38
N ASN A 160 -15.17 6.06 -13.77
CA ASN A 160 -16.04 6.16 -12.58
C ASN A 160 -15.51 5.36 -11.38
N THR A 161 -14.20 5.40 -11.14
CA THR A 161 -13.57 4.77 -9.98
C THR A 161 -12.80 5.79 -9.14
N ASN A 162 -12.70 5.50 -7.83
CA ASN A 162 -11.75 6.13 -6.92
C ASN A 162 -11.34 5.10 -5.86
N ALA A 163 -10.19 4.47 -6.05
CA ALA A 163 -9.64 3.54 -5.08
C ALA A 163 -8.88 4.33 -3.99
N VAL A 164 -9.40 4.33 -2.77
CA VAL A 164 -8.76 5.04 -1.65
C VAL A 164 -7.80 4.11 -0.95
N ILE A 165 -6.52 4.44 -0.97
CA ILE A 165 -5.43 3.65 -0.41
C ILE A 165 -4.91 4.34 0.84
N ALA A 166 -5.15 3.72 2.00
CA ALA A 166 -4.71 4.21 3.29
C ALA A 166 -3.33 3.66 3.66
N GLY A 167 -2.53 4.48 4.34
CA GLY A 167 -1.25 4.08 4.89
C GLY A 167 -0.92 4.87 6.16
N HIS A 168 -0.28 4.23 7.13
CA HIS A 168 0.20 4.92 8.32
C HIS A 168 1.19 6.02 7.97
N ARG A 169 1.10 7.17 8.63
CA ARG A 169 2.10 8.23 8.48
C ARG A 169 3.33 7.96 9.35
N GLY A 170 3.99 6.81 9.09
CA GLY A 170 5.02 6.21 9.92
C GLY A 170 4.43 5.26 10.97
N TYR A 171 4.96 4.06 11.06
CA TYR A 171 4.51 3.02 11.97
C TYR A 171 5.69 2.18 12.45
N ASN A 172 5.80 2.00 13.76
CA ASN A 172 6.84 1.17 14.37
C ASN A 172 8.27 1.44 13.86
N GLY A 173 8.60 2.73 13.58
CA GLY A 173 9.92 3.13 13.08
C GLY A 173 10.07 3.07 11.55
N ALA A 174 9.20 2.38 10.82
CA ALA A 174 9.20 2.38 9.37
C ALA A 174 8.42 3.57 8.79
N PRO A 175 8.80 4.09 7.62
CA PRO A 175 8.25 5.33 7.09
C PRO A 175 6.80 5.20 6.60
N TYR A 176 6.39 4.08 6.01
CA TYR A 176 5.07 3.94 5.37
C TYR A 176 4.73 5.19 4.53
N PHE A 177 3.54 5.81 4.69
CA PHE A 177 3.13 7.03 4.00
C PHE A 177 3.64 8.33 4.67
N ARG A 178 4.73 8.26 5.40
CA ARG A 178 5.32 9.44 6.08
C ARG A 178 5.59 10.59 5.11
N TYR A 179 6.10 10.27 3.93
CA TYR A 179 6.54 11.24 2.92
C TYR A 179 5.50 11.50 1.83
N VAL A 180 4.34 10.83 1.84
CA VAL A 180 3.25 11.10 0.89
C VAL A 180 2.86 12.58 0.81
N PRO A 181 2.87 13.38 1.90
CA PRO A 181 2.62 14.82 1.80
C PRO A 181 3.70 15.64 1.10
N GLU A 182 4.82 15.06 0.73
CA GLU A 182 5.90 15.74 -0.02
C GLU A 182 5.69 15.63 -1.53
N LEU A 183 4.75 14.79 -1.97
CA LEU A 183 4.41 14.61 -3.39
C LEU A 183 3.92 15.92 -4.02
N GLN A 184 4.36 16.14 -5.24
CA GLN A 184 4.00 17.30 -6.05
C GLN A 184 3.03 16.90 -7.16
N ILE A 185 2.27 17.88 -7.67
CA ILE A 185 1.44 17.66 -8.87
C ILE A 185 2.35 17.23 -10.02
N GLY A 186 1.98 16.12 -10.67
CA GLY A 186 2.75 15.50 -11.74
C GLY A 186 3.58 14.29 -11.33
N ASP A 187 3.79 14.05 -10.03
CA ASP A 187 4.49 12.85 -9.54
C ASP A 187 3.71 11.58 -9.89
N SER A 188 4.45 10.51 -10.15
CA SER A 188 3.89 9.22 -10.56
C SER A 188 3.58 8.33 -9.37
N VAL A 189 2.44 7.64 -9.44
CA VAL A 189 2.02 6.57 -8.52
C VAL A 189 1.62 5.36 -9.36
N ASN A 190 2.19 4.20 -9.08
CA ASN A 190 1.95 2.98 -9.83
C ASN A 190 1.33 1.92 -8.92
N ILE A 191 0.36 1.19 -9.44
CA ILE A 191 -0.25 0.05 -8.75
C ILE A 191 0.00 -1.20 -9.58
N THR A 192 0.89 -2.08 -9.15
CA THR A 192 1.10 -3.37 -9.83
C THR A 192 0.19 -4.41 -9.19
N ASN A 193 -0.64 -5.06 -10.00
CA ASN A 193 -1.51 -6.15 -9.60
C ASN A 193 -1.40 -7.32 -10.60
N LEU A 194 -2.24 -8.35 -10.50
CA LEU A 194 -2.19 -9.53 -11.38
C LEU A 194 -2.54 -9.21 -12.85
N TRP A 195 -3.22 -8.11 -13.11
CA TRP A 195 -3.74 -7.75 -14.45
C TRP A 195 -2.96 -6.63 -15.12
N GLY A 196 -1.95 -6.08 -14.44
CA GLY A 196 -1.08 -5.06 -15.02
C GLY A 196 -0.58 -4.04 -14.00
N THR A 197 -0.02 -2.96 -14.53
CA THR A 197 0.51 -1.86 -13.73
C THR A 197 -0.16 -0.55 -14.13
N PRO A 198 -1.39 -0.27 -13.65
CA PRO A 198 -2.00 1.04 -13.83
C PRO A 198 -1.11 2.17 -13.31
N HIS A 199 -0.86 3.14 -14.19
CA HIS A 199 -0.04 4.32 -13.91
C HIS A 199 -0.93 5.53 -13.66
N TYR A 200 -0.68 6.23 -12.55
CA TYR A 200 -1.41 7.43 -12.15
C TYR A 200 -0.45 8.59 -11.96
N ARG A 201 -0.98 9.81 -12.05
CA ARG A 201 -0.25 11.04 -11.79
C ARG A 201 -0.98 11.88 -10.75
N VAL A 202 -0.25 12.43 -9.80
CA VAL A 202 -0.78 13.36 -8.81
C VAL A 202 -1.39 14.58 -9.52
N VAL A 203 -2.66 14.86 -9.24
CA VAL A 203 -3.40 16.01 -9.79
C VAL A 203 -3.86 17.00 -8.73
N GLU A 204 -4.01 16.55 -7.48
CA GLU A 204 -4.48 17.41 -6.38
C GLU A 204 -4.02 16.88 -5.03
N THR A 205 -3.83 17.80 -4.06
CA THR A 205 -3.64 17.44 -2.66
C THR A 205 -4.61 18.21 -1.77
N LYS A 206 -5.11 17.58 -0.71
CA LYS A 206 -6.06 18.16 0.23
C LYS A 206 -5.77 17.80 1.68
N ILE A 207 -6.07 18.71 2.61
CA ILE A 207 -6.19 18.40 4.04
C ILE A 207 -7.67 18.44 4.40
N ILE A 208 -8.18 17.36 4.98
CA ILE A 208 -9.59 17.21 5.31
C ILE A 208 -9.78 16.83 6.79
N GLN A 209 -11.01 16.99 7.29
CA GLN A 209 -11.39 16.45 8.59
C GLN A 209 -11.58 14.92 8.50
N PRO A 210 -11.43 14.18 9.61
CA PRO A 210 -11.55 12.71 9.60
C PRO A 210 -12.92 12.17 9.22
N ASN A 211 -13.94 12.99 9.21
CA ASN A 211 -15.33 12.66 8.86
C ASN A 211 -15.79 13.23 7.51
N ASP A 212 -14.90 13.86 6.76
CA ASP A 212 -15.20 14.42 5.44
C ASP A 212 -15.09 13.33 4.36
N ILE A 213 -16.10 12.46 4.32
CA ILE A 213 -16.18 11.34 3.37
C ILE A 213 -16.46 11.79 1.94
N ASP A 214 -17.07 12.96 1.75
CA ASP A 214 -17.37 13.48 0.40
C ASP A 214 -16.08 13.76 -0.40
N ALA A 215 -14.99 14.06 0.30
CA ALA A 215 -13.69 14.34 -0.32
C ALA A 215 -13.05 13.12 -1.01
N ILE A 216 -13.53 11.89 -0.73
CA ILE A 216 -13.00 10.64 -1.27
C ILE A 216 -14.00 9.89 -2.16
N LYS A 217 -15.15 10.47 -2.44
CA LYS A 217 -16.15 9.85 -3.32
C LYS A 217 -15.65 9.76 -4.76
N ILE A 218 -16.25 8.84 -5.50
CA ILE A 218 -16.06 8.71 -6.95
C ILE A 218 -16.48 10.01 -7.63
N GLN A 219 -15.67 10.45 -8.59
CA GLN A 219 -15.96 11.59 -9.45
C GLN A 219 -16.32 11.05 -10.83
N PRO A 220 -17.55 11.32 -11.32
CA PRO A 220 -18.01 10.77 -12.60
C PRO A 220 -17.06 11.10 -13.76
N GLY A 221 -16.82 10.13 -14.62
CA GLY A 221 -15.98 10.26 -15.80
C GLY A 221 -14.47 10.16 -15.52
N ARG A 222 -14.05 9.88 -14.27
CA ARG A 222 -12.63 9.83 -13.90
C ARG A 222 -12.22 8.45 -13.41
N ASP A 223 -10.97 8.10 -13.66
CA ASP A 223 -10.28 6.95 -13.08
C ASP A 223 -9.25 7.47 -12.07
N LEU A 224 -9.57 7.32 -10.78
CA LEU A 224 -8.80 7.90 -9.70
C LEU A 224 -8.30 6.86 -8.71
N ILE A 225 -7.14 7.16 -8.14
CA ILE A 225 -6.74 6.66 -6.82
C ILE A 225 -6.50 7.82 -5.88
N THR A 226 -6.82 7.63 -4.60
CA THR A 226 -6.59 8.63 -3.55
C THR A 226 -5.73 8.03 -2.46
N LEU A 227 -4.51 8.55 -2.25
CA LEU A 227 -3.67 8.18 -1.12
C LEU A 227 -4.15 8.92 0.13
N LEU A 228 -4.35 8.21 1.23
CA LEU A 228 -4.86 8.75 2.48
C LEU A 228 -3.90 8.46 3.63
N THR A 229 -3.50 9.49 4.37
CA THR A 229 -2.70 9.32 5.60
C THR A 229 -3.09 10.33 6.68
N CYS A 230 -2.65 10.08 7.92
CA CYS A 230 -2.89 10.98 9.04
C CYS A 230 -2.14 12.31 8.90
N HIS A 231 -2.76 13.42 9.35
CA HIS A 231 -2.17 14.76 9.33
C HIS A 231 -2.50 15.54 10.63
N PRO A 232 -1.59 16.40 11.16
CA PRO A 232 -0.14 16.39 10.91
C PRO A 232 0.55 15.12 11.40
N TYR A 233 1.84 14.96 11.12
CA TYR A 233 2.64 13.84 11.64
C TYR A 233 2.59 13.82 13.17
N ALA A 234 2.47 12.62 13.77
CA ALA A 234 2.40 12.38 15.20
C ALA A 234 1.27 13.14 15.96
N SER A 235 0.22 13.57 15.27
CA SER A 235 -0.90 14.32 15.88
C SER A 235 -2.02 13.45 16.46
N GLY A 236 -1.92 12.11 16.35
CA GLY A 236 -3.02 11.20 16.66
C GLY A 236 -4.14 11.24 15.61
N GLY A 237 -3.85 11.71 14.40
CA GLY A 237 -4.81 11.69 13.29
C GLY A 237 -5.91 12.75 13.36
N LYS A 238 -5.59 13.94 13.82
CA LYS A 238 -6.54 15.08 13.92
C LYS A 238 -7.17 15.44 12.58
N GLN A 239 -6.42 15.27 11.50
CA GLN A 239 -6.83 15.50 10.11
C GLN A 239 -6.36 14.35 9.23
N ARG A 240 -6.77 14.38 7.96
CA ARG A 240 -6.25 13.48 6.91
C ARG A 240 -5.61 14.31 5.80
N PHE A 241 -4.52 13.77 5.26
CA PHE A 241 -3.89 14.28 4.06
C PHE A 241 -4.26 13.36 2.91
N LEU A 242 -4.79 13.92 1.84
CA LEU A 242 -5.14 13.24 0.60
C LEU A 242 -4.19 13.66 -0.51
N VAL A 243 -3.78 12.68 -1.31
CA VAL A 243 -3.15 12.89 -2.61
C VAL A 243 -4.04 12.21 -3.64
N ILE A 244 -4.67 13.00 -4.51
CA ILE A 244 -5.56 12.52 -5.56
C ILE A 244 -4.73 12.36 -6.83
N CYS A 245 -4.76 11.15 -7.38
CA CYS A 245 -4.03 10.80 -8.58
C CYS A 245 -5.02 10.32 -9.65
N GLU A 246 -4.80 10.72 -10.91
CA GLU A 246 -5.62 10.38 -12.05
C GLU A 246 -4.86 9.46 -13.00
N ARG A 247 -5.57 8.51 -13.59
CA ARG A 247 -5.03 7.56 -14.55
C ARG A 247 -4.32 8.29 -15.69
N MET A 248 -3.14 7.82 -16.04
CA MET A 248 -2.44 8.24 -17.25
C MET A 248 -2.92 7.36 -18.41
N GLU A 249 -3.37 7.98 -19.49
CA GLU A 249 -3.54 7.26 -20.75
C GLU A 249 -2.16 6.77 -21.20
N GLU A 250 -2.05 5.50 -21.57
CA GLU A 250 -0.86 5.01 -22.23
C GLU A 250 -0.76 5.76 -23.57
N GLU A 251 0.26 6.59 -23.74
CA GLU A 251 0.62 7.09 -25.06
C GLU A 251 1.00 5.89 -25.90
N ASN A 252 0.02 5.35 -26.64
CA ASN A 252 0.28 4.38 -27.70
C ASN A 252 1.29 5.02 -28.63
N GLY A 253 2.55 4.57 -28.53
CA GLY A 253 3.66 5.06 -29.33
C GLY A 253 3.30 5.02 -30.81
N ARG A 254 3.27 6.22 -31.41
CA ARG A 254 3.24 6.39 -32.87
C ARG A 254 4.59 6.09 -33.44
#